data_05afbc840c06613ab8cc1d2f8d4d4030
#
_entry.id   05afbc840c06613ab8cc1d2f8d4d4030
#
_cell.length_a   1.000
_cell.length_b   1.000
_cell.length_c   1.000
_cell.angle_alpha   90.00
_cell.angle_beta   90.00
_cell.angle_gamma   90.00
#
_symmetry.space_group_name_H-M   'P 1'
#
loop_
_entity.id
_entity.type
_entity.pdbx_description
1 polymer ?
#
loop_
_entity_poly.entity_id
_entity_poly.type
_entity_poly.pdbx_seq_one_letter_code
_entity_poly.pdbx_strand_id
1 'polypeptide(L)'
;MSFPDITPELKASMPQLRGRLVANQPLKDFTWFRVGGPAQALFMPEDEADLAYFLRQLPAEVPVCVVGLGSNLIVRDGGVSGVVVRLGRGFSAIAIEASRVRAGAAVPDLKVAQAAQEAGIGGLAFLRGIPGAIGGALRMNGGAYGRETKDVLIEARGIDRQGRTNIFANADMGFAYRHCGVPEHVIFTQALLAGAPAEPDTIKAEMRAITEARESTQPVKSRTGGSTFKNPLPAKAWQIIDRAGCRGLKLGGAQVSEMHCNFLINLGNASAADIENLGELVRNRVRESAGVELEWEIRRIGLAKSP
;
A
#
# COMPACT_ATOMS: atom_id res chain seq x y z
N MET A 1 17.94 -14.91 -8.66
CA MET A 1 17.23 -15.40 -9.85
C MET A 1 16.81 -14.21 -10.70
N SER A 2 16.86 -14.31 -12.02
CA SER A 2 16.28 -13.36 -12.96
C SER A 2 15.19 -14.09 -13.75
N PHE A 3 14.15 -13.39 -14.12
CA PHE A 3 13.14 -13.87 -15.04
C PHE A 3 13.64 -13.72 -16.50
N PRO A 4 13.11 -14.52 -17.45
CA PRO A 4 13.25 -14.21 -18.87
C PRO A 4 12.79 -12.78 -19.16
N ASP A 5 13.57 -12.05 -19.97
CA ASP A 5 13.24 -10.67 -20.33
C ASP A 5 12.14 -10.64 -21.39
N ILE A 6 10.95 -10.18 -20.99
CA ILE A 6 9.79 -9.99 -21.87
C ILE A 6 9.66 -8.55 -22.39
N THR A 7 10.55 -7.65 -21.98
CA THR A 7 10.41 -6.23 -22.34
C THR A 7 10.66 -5.91 -23.82
N PRO A 8 11.54 -6.62 -24.56
CA PRO A 8 11.69 -6.40 -25.99
C PRO A 8 10.43 -6.72 -26.79
N GLU A 9 9.78 -7.85 -26.50
CA GLU A 9 8.54 -8.27 -27.15
C GLU A 9 7.40 -7.30 -26.85
N LEU A 10 7.25 -6.90 -25.58
CA LEU A 10 6.25 -5.92 -25.19
C LEU A 10 6.46 -4.55 -25.86
N LYS A 11 7.71 -4.08 -25.96
CA LYS A 11 8.02 -2.83 -26.68
C LYS A 11 7.74 -2.92 -28.17
N ALA A 12 8.06 -4.04 -28.80
CA ALA A 12 7.79 -4.26 -30.21
C ALA A 12 6.29 -4.29 -30.54
N SER A 13 5.48 -4.89 -29.65
CA SER A 13 4.01 -4.94 -29.81
C SER A 13 3.30 -3.64 -29.42
N MET A 14 3.98 -2.70 -28.76
CA MET A 14 3.41 -1.45 -28.21
C MET A 14 4.20 -0.21 -28.68
N PRO A 15 4.21 0.12 -30.00
CA PRO A 15 5.05 1.20 -30.54
C PRO A 15 4.67 2.60 -30.02
N GLN A 16 3.48 2.80 -29.44
CA GLN A 16 3.03 4.07 -28.88
C GLN A 16 3.25 4.17 -27.37
N LEU A 17 3.90 3.17 -26.74
CA LEU A 17 4.22 3.20 -25.32
C LEU A 17 5.22 4.32 -25.01
N ARG A 18 4.86 5.19 -24.05
CA ARG A 18 5.68 6.35 -23.64
C ARG A 18 6.40 6.11 -22.33
N GLY A 19 5.77 5.36 -21.44
CA GLY A 19 6.29 5.05 -20.12
C GLY A 19 7.51 4.15 -20.16
N ARG A 20 8.19 4.10 -19.03
CA ARG A 20 9.42 3.33 -18.87
C ARG A 20 9.09 1.87 -18.57
N LEU A 21 9.61 0.94 -19.37
CA LEU A 21 9.54 -0.51 -19.16
C LEU A 21 10.95 -1.07 -18.90
N VAL A 22 11.15 -1.72 -17.74
CA VAL A 22 12.45 -2.19 -17.26
C VAL A 22 12.38 -3.66 -16.87
N ALA A 23 13.27 -4.48 -17.43
CA ALA A 23 13.38 -5.90 -17.07
C ALA A 23 14.08 -6.11 -15.73
N ASN A 24 13.64 -7.12 -14.99
CA ASN A 24 14.28 -7.61 -13.77
C ASN A 24 14.64 -6.52 -12.72
N GLN A 25 13.77 -5.51 -12.59
CA GLN A 25 13.98 -4.44 -11.62
C GLN A 25 13.85 -4.97 -10.19
N PRO A 26 14.87 -4.82 -9.33
CA PRO A 26 14.77 -5.20 -7.92
C PRO A 26 13.66 -4.44 -7.20
N LEU A 27 12.69 -5.16 -6.60
CA LEU A 27 11.55 -4.55 -5.92
C LEU A 27 11.86 -4.17 -4.47
N LYS A 28 12.92 -4.69 -3.86
CA LYS A 28 13.38 -4.29 -2.52
C LYS A 28 13.56 -2.78 -2.37
N ASP A 29 13.91 -2.08 -3.45
CA ASP A 29 14.11 -0.64 -3.46
C ASP A 29 12.79 0.15 -3.35
N PHE A 30 11.66 -0.51 -3.63
CA PHE A 30 10.31 0.04 -3.62
C PHE A 30 9.46 -0.45 -2.45
N THR A 31 10.02 -1.23 -1.53
CA THR A 31 9.33 -1.69 -0.31
C THR A 31 9.91 -1.03 0.94
N TRP A 32 9.07 -0.77 1.91
CA TRP A 32 9.53 -0.23 3.19
C TRP A 32 10.32 -1.24 4.01
N PHE A 33 9.99 -2.52 3.88
CA PHE A 33 10.80 -3.60 4.48
C PHE A 33 12.20 -3.72 3.86
N ARG A 34 12.41 -3.16 2.66
CA ARG A 34 13.68 -3.33 1.91
C ARG A 34 14.02 -4.80 1.60
N VAL A 35 12.98 -5.61 1.36
CA VAL A 35 13.11 -6.99 0.92
C VAL A 35 12.35 -7.21 -0.40
N GLY A 36 12.68 -8.28 -1.11
CA GLY A 36 11.99 -8.74 -2.30
C GLY A 36 12.89 -8.95 -3.50
N GLY A 37 12.51 -9.94 -4.29
CA GLY A 37 13.12 -10.25 -5.58
C GLY A 37 12.73 -9.24 -6.67
N PRO A 38 13.12 -9.52 -7.93
CA PRO A 38 12.84 -8.62 -9.05
C PRO A 38 11.39 -8.69 -9.53
N ALA A 39 10.91 -7.61 -10.15
CA ALA A 39 9.80 -7.67 -11.10
C ALA A 39 10.31 -8.24 -12.42
N GLN A 40 9.62 -9.21 -13.05
CA GLN A 40 9.97 -9.66 -14.39
C GLN A 40 10.00 -8.49 -15.37
N ALA A 41 8.96 -7.64 -15.35
CA ALA A 41 8.98 -6.33 -15.99
C ALA A 41 8.37 -5.30 -15.04
N LEU A 42 9.02 -4.14 -14.88
CA LEU A 42 8.46 -2.98 -14.20
C LEU A 42 8.02 -1.97 -15.24
N PHE A 43 6.73 -1.60 -15.22
CA PHE A 43 6.18 -0.54 -16.06
C PHE A 43 5.85 0.70 -15.22
N MET A 44 6.34 1.85 -15.67
CA MET A 44 6.04 3.16 -15.08
C MET A 44 5.38 4.03 -16.16
N PRO A 45 4.04 4.10 -16.20
CA PRO A 45 3.32 4.90 -17.18
C PRO A 45 3.54 6.40 -16.97
N GLU A 46 3.56 7.16 -18.07
CA GLU A 46 3.65 8.61 -18.05
C GLU A 46 2.35 9.26 -17.55
N ASP A 47 1.20 8.74 -17.97
CA ASP A 47 -0.13 9.23 -17.63
C ASP A 47 -1.22 8.14 -17.79
N GLU A 48 -2.49 8.52 -17.57
CA GLU A 48 -3.62 7.61 -17.73
C GLU A 48 -3.78 7.05 -19.15
N ALA A 49 -3.51 7.86 -20.17
CA ALA A 49 -3.65 7.41 -21.56
C ALA A 49 -2.61 6.35 -21.90
N ASP A 50 -1.39 6.53 -21.41
CA ASP A 50 -0.30 5.56 -21.57
C ASP A 50 -0.58 4.26 -20.79
N LEU A 51 -1.10 4.35 -19.56
CA LEU A 51 -1.53 3.19 -18.78
C LEU A 51 -2.66 2.45 -19.47
N ALA A 52 -3.67 3.15 -19.97
CA ALA A 52 -4.80 2.57 -20.69
C ALA A 52 -4.37 1.87 -21.97
N TYR A 53 -3.49 2.51 -22.73
CA TYR A 53 -2.89 1.92 -23.93
C TYR A 53 -2.14 0.63 -23.60
N PHE A 54 -1.26 0.67 -22.60
CA PHE A 54 -0.50 -0.50 -22.14
C PHE A 54 -1.42 -1.67 -21.76
N LEU A 55 -2.41 -1.42 -20.90
CA LEU A 55 -3.31 -2.47 -20.41
C LEU A 55 -4.14 -3.10 -21.53
N ARG A 56 -4.56 -2.31 -22.51
CA ARG A 56 -5.32 -2.78 -23.67
C ARG A 56 -4.50 -3.66 -24.60
N GLN A 57 -3.22 -3.36 -24.76
CA GLN A 57 -2.32 -4.09 -25.64
C GLN A 57 -1.65 -5.31 -24.97
N LEU A 58 -1.59 -5.32 -23.65
CA LEU A 58 -0.90 -6.38 -22.90
C LEU A 58 -1.66 -7.70 -23.04
N PRO A 59 -1.01 -8.82 -23.46
CA PRO A 59 -1.65 -10.12 -23.57
C PRO A 59 -2.35 -10.52 -22.26
N ALA A 60 -3.53 -11.13 -22.37
CA ALA A 60 -4.41 -11.42 -21.22
C ALA A 60 -3.75 -12.35 -20.18
N GLU A 61 -2.92 -13.25 -20.65
CA GLU A 61 -2.17 -14.24 -19.85
C GLU A 61 -1.03 -13.62 -19.05
N VAL A 62 -0.56 -12.42 -19.39
CA VAL A 62 0.50 -11.73 -18.63
C VAL A 62 -0.07 -11.13 -17.35
N PRO A 63 0.33 -11.61 -16.16
CA PRO A 63 -0.17 -11.06 -14.91
C PRO A 63 0.24 -9.60 -14.72
N VAL A 64 -0.65 -8.83 -14.07
CA VAL A 64 -0.37 -7.45 -13.69
C VAL A 64 -0.54 -7.30 -12.18
N CYS A 65 0.45 -6.69 -11.54
CA CYS A 65 0.45 -6.35 -10.13
C CYS A 65 0.77 -4.87 -9.97
N VAL A 66 0.06 -4.17 -9.07
CA VAL A 66 0.32 -2.74 -8.80
C VAL A 66 1.08 -2.58 -7.50
N VAL A 67 2.16 -1.80 -7.54
CA VAL A 67 2.96 -1.46 -6.36
C VAL A 67 2.99 0.07 -6.20
N GLY A 68 2.46 0.55 -5.07
CA GLY A 68 2.53 1.95 -4.67
C GLY A 68 3.84 2.29 -3.95
N LEU A 69 3.73 2.89 -2.75
CA LEU A 69 4.90 3.22 -1.90
C LEU A 69 5.50 2.00 -1.18
N GLY A 70 4.88 0.81 -1.31
CA GLY A 70 5.38 -0.43 -0.70
C GLY A 70 5.34 -0.44 0.83
N SER A 71 4.49 0.37 1.43
CA SER A 71 4.37 0.54 2.88
C SER A 71 3.57 -0.56 3.58
N ASN A 72 2.78 -1.35 2.83
CA ASN A 72 1.98 -2.47 3.34
C ASN A 72 2.22 -3.71 2.48
N LEU A 73 3.49 -4.02 2.18
CA LEU A 73 3.83 -5.03 1.18
C LEU A 73 5.09 -5.80 1.55
N ILE A 74 5.00 -7.13 1.46
CA ILE A 74 6.14 -8.03 1.38
C ILE A 74 6.18 -8.55 -0.07
N VAL A 75 7.27 -8.28 -0.76
CA VAL A 75 7.60 -8.93 -2.03
C VAL A 75 8.49 -10.11 -1.71
N ARG A 76 8.09 -11.31 -2.12
CA ARG A 76 8.84 -12.53 -1.89
C ARG A 76 10.16 -12.57 -2.65
N ASP A 77 11.12 -13.31 -2.14
CA ASP A 77 12.51 -13.30 -2.64
C ASP A 77 12.66 -13.83 -4.06
N GLY A 78 11.73 -14.69 -4.56
CA GLY A 78 11.67 -15.13 -5.95
C GLY A 78 11.20 -14.07 -6.94
N GLY A 79 10.66 -12.95 -6.46
CA GLY A 79 10.20 -11.85 -7.30
C GLY A 79 8.77 -12.02 -7.82
N VAL A 80 8.38 -11.15 -8.74
CA VAL A 80 7.02 -11.08 -9.30
C VAL A 80 7.08 -11.35 -10.80
N SER A 81 6.40 -12.41 -11.26
CA SER A 81 6.24 -12.74 -12.68
C SER A 81 5.22 -11.79 -13.34
N GLY A 82 5.35 -11.60 -14.64
CA GLY A 82 4.52 -10.66 -15.40
C GLY A 82 4.97 -9.21 -15.21
N VAL A 83 4.01 -8.29 -15.17
CA VAL A 83 4.29 -6.86 -15.11
C VAL A 83 3.88 -6.26 -13.77
N VAL A 84 4.82 -5.60 -13.12
CA VAL A 84 4.56 -4.72 -11.99
C VAL A 84 4.36 -3.30 -12.51
N VAL A 85 3.19 -2.73 -12.25
CA VAL A 85 2.89 -1.33 -12.58
C VAL A 85 3.17 -0.46 -11.36
N ARG A 86 3.93 0.61 -11.57
CA ARG A 86 4.18 1.62 -10.53
C ARG A 86 3.82 3.01 -11.07
N LEU A 87 2.79 3.61 -10.50
CA LEU A 87 2.36 4.95 -10.86
C LEU A 87 3.37 5.99 -10.36
N GLY A 88 3.69 6.94 -11.22
CA GLY A 88 4.70 7.97 -10.96
C GLY A 88 4.13 9.38 -10.99
N ARG A 89 4.96 10.31 -11.48
CA ARG A 89 4.67 11.76 -11.50
C ARG A 89 3.36 12.12 -12.21
N GLY A 90 3.01 11.44 -13.30
CA GLY A 90 1.75 11.68 -14.03
C GLY A 90 0.48 11.41 -13.22
N PHE A 91 0.62 10.76 -12.05
CA PHE A 91 -0.48 10.43 -11.13
C PHE A 91 -0.29 11.10 -9.75
N SER A 92 0.49 12.18 -9.68
CA SER A 92 0.86 12.85 -8.42
C SER A 92 0.29 14.26 -8.29
N ALA A 93 -0.68 14.63 -9.10
CA ALA A 93 -1.33 15.94 -9.03
C ALA A 93 -2.29 16.01 -7.84
N ILE A 94 -2.36 17.19 -7.21
CA ILE A 94 -3.37 17.56 -6.22
C ILE A 94 -4.06 18.83 -6.75
N ALA A 95 -5.39 18.86 -6.70
CA ALA A 95 -6.20 20.04 -6.99
C ALA A 95 -7.23 20.26 -5.87
N ILE A 96 -7.41 21.52 -5.49
CA ILE A 96 -8.40 21.95 -4.51
C ILE A 96 -9.63 22.43 -5.26
N GLU A 97 -10.80 21.86 -4.94
CA GLU A 97 -12.09 22.16 -5.56
C GLU A 97 -13.10 22.54 -4.47
N ALA A 98 -13.13 23.81 -4.05
CA ALA A 98 -13.88 24.30 -2.89
C ALA A 98 -13.51 23.51 -1.61
N SER A 99 -14.44 22.77 -1.00
CA SER A 99 -14.17 21.91 0.16
C SER A 99 -13.76 20.47 -0.20
N ARG A 100 -13.26 20.24 -1.41
CA ARG A 100 -12.87 18.91 -1.92
C ARG A 100 -11.41 18.91 -2.33
N VAL A 101 -10.79 17.75 -2.24
CA VAL A 101 -9.41 17.53 -2.69
C VAL A 101 -9.43 16.41 -3.74
N ARG A 102 -9.04 16.76 -4.96
CA ARG A 102 -8.77 15.78 -6.02
C ARG A 102 -7.31 15.40 -5.97
N ALA A 103 -7.01 14.12 -5.79
CA ALA A 103 -5.65 13.63 -5.65
C ALA A 103 -5.39 12.43 -6.55
N GLY A 104 -4.28 12.45 -7.28
CA GLY A 104 -3.80 11.31 -8.06
C GLY A 104 -3.42 10.13 -7.15
N ALA A 105 -3.52 8.92 -7.67
CA ALA A 105 -3.32 7.70 -6.89
C ALA A 105 -1.87 7.50 -6.38
N ALA A 106 -0.88 8.16 -6.99
CA ALA A 106 0.52 8.15 -6.53
C ALA A 106 0.83 9.22 -5.48
N VAL A 107 -0.11 10.11 -5.16
CA VAL A 107 0.09 11.13 -4.11
C VAL A 107 0.18 10.44 -2.75
N PRO A 108 1.23 10.70 -1.96
CA PRO A 108 1.30 10.25 -0.57
C PRO A 108 0.13 10.82 0.25
N ASP A 109 -0.49 9.99 1.08
CA ASP A 109 -1.63 10.36 1.93
C ASP A 109 -1.32 11.60 2.79
N LEU A 110 -0.09 11.66 3.34
CA LEU A 110 0.43 12.83 4.05
C LEU A 110 0.33 14.14 3.22
N LYS A 111 0.64 14.08 1.91
CA LYS A 111 0.62 15.28 1.06
C LYS A 111 -0.79 15.77 0.82
N VAL A 112 -1.76 14.86 0.75
CA VAL A 112 -3.18 15.22 0.68
C VAL A 112 -3.63 15.91 1.98
N ALA A 113 -3.25 15.37 3.16
CA ALA A 113 -3.54 16.01 4.44
C ALA A 113 -2.93 17.42 4.56
N GLN A 114 -1.69 17.59 4.06
CA GLN A 114 -1.03 18.92 4.04
C GLN A 114 -1.75 19.91 3.12
N ALA A 115 -2.08 19.51 1.89
CA ALA A 115 -2.79 20.36 0.94
C ALA A 115 -4.19 20.75 1.45
N ALA A 116 -4.88 19.82 2.10
CA ALA A 116 -6.18 20.10 2.74
C ALA A 116 -6.02 21.09 3.90
N GLN A 117 -4.99 20.93 4.74
CA GLN A 117 -4.70 21.85 5.85
C GLN A 117 -4.41 23.26 5.34
N GLU A 118 -3.57 23.40 4.31
CA GLU A 118 -3.22 24.70 3.70
C GLU A 118 -4.45 25.40 3.10
N ALA A 119 -5.41 24.60 2.59
CA ALA A 119 -6.66 25.09 2.00
C ALA A 119 -7.81 25.28 3.02
N GLY A 120 -7.61 25.05 4.32
CA GLY A 120 -8.65 25.14 5.34
C GLY A 120 -9.74 24.07 5.19
N ILE A 121 -9.39 22.87 4.73
CA ILE A 121 -10.30 21.74 4.54
C ILE A 121 -10.06 20.71 5.64
N GLY A 122 -10.93 20.71 6.66
CA GLY A 122 -10.91 19.75 7.76
C GLY A 122 -11.46 18.37 7.40
N GLY A 123 -11.23 17.39 8.28
CA GLY A 123 -11.72 16.03 8.13
C GLY A 123 -10.77 15.08 7.37
N LEU A 124 -9.64 15.59 6.84
CA LEU A 124 -8.64 14.81 6.11
C LEU A 124 -7.33 14.62 6.91
N ALA A 125 -7.24 15.13 8.13
CA ALA A 125 -6.03 15.06 8.98
C ALA A 125 -5.60 13.60 9.27
N PHE A 126 -6.53 12.64 9.35
CA PHE A 126 -6.25 11.23 9.60
C PHE A 126 -5.33 10.59 8.54
N LEU A 127 -5.32 11.11 7.29
CA LEU A 127 -4.43 10.68 6.21
C LEU A 127 -2.95 10.86 6.60
N ARG A 128 -2.63 11.80 7.48
CA ARG A 128 -1.29 11.92 8.10
C ARG A 128 -0.86 10.63 8.80
N GLY A 129 -1.81 9.89 9.33
CA GLY A 129 -1.60 8.63 10.04
C GLY A 129 -1.40 7.42 9.14
N ILE A 130 -1.67 7.53 7.83
CA ILE A 130 -1.58 6.43 6.87
C ILE A 130 -0.24 6.52 6.12
N PRO A 131 0.64 5.54 6.29
CA PRO A 131 1.90 5.50 5.56
C PRO A 131 1.69 4.87 4.18
N GLY A 132 1.19 5.65 3.23
CA GLY A 132 0.83 5.13 1.92
C GLY A 132 0.61 6.23 0.90
N ALA A 133 -0.01 5.87 -0.21
CA ALA A 133 -0.50 6.75 -1.24
C ALA A 133 -1.99 6.47 -1.49
N ILE A 134 -2.68 7.44 -2.06
CA ILE A 134 -4.14 7.42 -2.30
C ILE A 134 -4.60 6.13 -2.98
N GLY A 135 -3.88 5.61 -3.97
CA GLY A 135 -4.24 4.33 -4.61
C GLY A 135 -4.23 3.13 -3.65
N GLY A 136 -3.29 3.11 -2.71
CA GLY A 136 -3.24 2.13 -1.63
C GLY A 136 -4.35 2.34 -0.59
N ALA A 137 -4.62 3.58 -0.21
CA ALA A 137 -5.71 3.94 0.70
C ALA A 137 -7.08 3.52 0.13
N LEU A 138 -7.33 3.74 -1.16
CA LEU A 138 -8.53 3.24 -1.85
C LEU A 138 -8.61 1.70 -1.83
N ARG A 139 -7.52 1.00 -2.15
CA ARG A 139 -7.50 -0.46 -2.25
C ARG A 139 -7.70 -1.17 -0.91
N MET A 140 -7.33 -0.52 0.18
CA MET A 140 -7.38 -1.08 1.52
C MET A 140 -8.48 -0.46 2.40
N ASN A 141 -9.30 0.47 1.89
CA ASN A 141 -10.09 1.34 2.75
C ASN A 141 -9.23 1.84 3.92
N GLY A 142 -8.09 2.45 3.58
CA GLY A 142 -7.05 2.83 4.53
C GLY A 142 -7.63 3.72 5.63
N GLY A 143 -7.26 3.44 6.87
CA GLY A 143 -7.80 4.20 8.00
C GLY A 143 -6.83 4.28 9.17
N ALA A 144 -6.97 5.37 9.92
CA ALA A 144 -6.23 5.66 11.14
C ALA A 144 -7.05 6.63 12.02
N TYR A 145 -6.82 6.58 13.33
CA TYR A 145 -7.41 7.53 14.28
C TYR A 145 -8.94 7.66 14.20
N GLY A 146 -9.63 6.51 14.04
CA GLY A 146 -11.09 6.44 14.04
C GLY A 146 -11.77 6.83 12.72
N ARG A 147 -11.00 7.10 11.67
CA ARG A 147 -11.54 7.37 10.32
C ARG A 147 -10.93 6.45 9.28
N GLU A 148 -11.67 6.25 8.20
CA GLU A 148 -11.29 5.44 7.05
C GLU A 148 -11.50 6.22 5.74
N THR A 149 -10.90 5.76 4.65
CA THR A 149 -11.04 6.36 3.30
C THR A 149 -12.52 6.49 2.89
N LYS A 150 -13.37 5.50 3.22
CA LYS A 150 -14.81 5.52 2.95
C LYS A 150 -15.54 6.73 3.54
N ASP A 151 -15.03 7.29 4.65
CA ASP A 151 -15.69 8.39 5.36
C ASP A 151 -15.54 9.74 4.63
N VAL A 152 -14.63 9.80 3.67
CA VAL A 152 -14.29 11.05 2.96
C VAL A 152 -14.30 10.89 1.44
N LEU A 153 -14.37 9.68 0.90
CA LEU A 153 -14.38 9.45 -0.55
C LEU A 153 -15.71 9.93 -1.16
N ILE A 154 -15.65 10.70 -2.22
CA ILE A 154 -16.78 11.00 -3.11
C ILE A 154 -16.78 9.98 -4.25
N GLU A 155 -15.67 9.92 -4.99
CA GLU A 155 -15.49 9.03 -6.13
C GLU A 155 -14.02 8.64 -6.30
N ALA A 156 -13.79 7.47 -6.88
CA ALA A 156 -12.50 7.01 -7.33
C ALA A 156 -12.52 6.77 -8.85
N ARG A 157 -11.42 7.12 -9.52
CA ARG A 157 -11.20 6.82 -10.93
C ARG A 157 -10.19 5.70 -11.06
N GLY A 158 -10.42 4.78 -11.98
CA GLY A 158 -9.51 3.67 -12.24
C GLY A 158 -9.59 3.17 -13.67
N ILE A 159 -8.58 2.42 -14.09
CA ILE A 159 -8.48 1.83 -15.42
C ILE A 159 -8.53 0.31 -15.27
N ASP A 160 -9.40 -0.34 -16.04
CA ASP A 160 -9.54 -1.80 -16.05
C ASP A 160 -8.52 -2.47 -16.98
N ARG A 161 -8.54 -3.81 -17.01
CA ARG A 161 -7.64 -4.61 -17.82
C ARG A 161 -7.82 -4.39 -19.33
N GLN A 162 -8.96 -3.88 -19.77
CA GLN A 162 -9.26 -3.52 -21.15
C GLN A 162 -8.85 -2.08 -21.52
N GLY A 163 -8.20 -1.38 -20.58
CA GLY A 163 -7.79 0.02 -20.75
C GLY A 163 -8.96 1.01 -20.74
N ARG A 164 -10.13 0.62 -20.18
CA ARG A 164 -11.28 1.51 -20.05
C ARG A 164 -11.22 2.24 -18.72
N THR A 165 -11.50 3.53 -18.77
CA THR A 165 -11.65 4.34 -17.57
C THR A 165 -13.01 4.08 -16.92
N ASN A 166 -13.01 3.85 -15.62
CA ASN A 166 -14.19 3.65 -14.79
C ASN A 166 -14.20 4.66 -13.65
N ILE A 167 -15.37 5.17 -13.29
CA ILE A 167 -15.59 6.01 -12.11
C ILE A 167 -16.47 5.23 -11.16
N PHE A 168 -16.04 5.13 -9.91
CA PHE A 168 -16.72 4.42 -8.83
C PHE A 168 -17.14 5.46 -7.79
N ALA A 169 -18.43 5.63 -7.56
CA ALA A 169 -18.91 6.37 -6.41
C ALA A 169 -18.54 5.64 -5.11
N ASN A 170 -18.51 6.33 -3.99
CA ASN A 170 -18.19 5.73 -2.70
C ASN A 170 -19.03 4.46 -2.41
N ALA A 171 -20.33 4.49 -2.74
CA ALA A 171 -21.22 3.35 -2.57
C ALA A 171 -20.82 2.12 -3.41
N ASP A 172 -20.18 2.33 -4.55
CA ASP A 172 -19.77 1.25 -5.48
C ASP A 172 -18.44 0.61 -5.07
N MET A 173 -17.73 1.21 -4.11
CA MET A 173 -16.42 0.73 -3.69
C MET A 173 -16.47 -0.57 -2.88
N GLY A 174 -17.64 -0.95 -2.35
CA GLY A 174 -17.78 -2.16 -1.52
C GLY A 174 -16.84 -2.18 -0.31
N PHE A 175 -16.65 -1.02 0.33
CA PHE A 175 -15.71 -0.88 1.44
C PHE A 175 -16.13 -1.65 2.69
N ALA A 176 -15.17 -2.38 3.25
CA ALA A 176 -15.23 -2.95 4.59
C ALA A 176 -13.88 -2.71 5.30
N TYR A 177 -13.74 -3.20 6.52
CA TYR A 177 -12.49 -3.06 7.27
C TYR A 177 -11.32 -3.69 6.50
N ARG A 178 -10.35 -2.86 6.10
CA ARG A 178 -9.18 -3.25 5.29
C ARG A 178 -9.54 -3.96 3.97
N HIS A 179 -10.64 -3.54 3.36
CA HIS A 179 -11.15 -4.16 2.14
C HIS A 179 -11.81 -3.13 1.21
N CYS A 180 -11.66 -3.37 -0.10
CA CYS A 180 -12.34 -2.69 -1.19
C CYS A 180 -12.90 -3.76 -2.14
N GLY A 181 -14.19 -3.65 -2.49
CA GLY A 181 -14.90 -4.61 -3.36
C GLY A 181 -14.64 -4.43 -4.85
N VAL A 182 -14.01 -3.31 -5.28
CA VAL A 182 -13.65 -3.10 -6.69
C VAL A 182 -12.64 -4.17 -7.12
N PRO A 183 -12.83 -4.82 -8.28
CA PRO A 183 -11.96 -5.89 -8.77
C PRO A 183 -10.47 -5.54 -8.73
N GLU A 184 -9.62 -6.51 -8.37
CA GLU A 184 -8.18 -6.27 -8.19
C GLU A 184 -7.44 -5.83 -9.46
N HIS A 185 -7.97 -6.21 -10.63
CA HIS A 185 -7.41 -5.81 -11.93
C HIS A 185 -7.66 -4.34 -12.31
N VAL A 186 -8.50 -3.62 -11.57
CA VAL A 186 -8.69 -2.18 -11.74
C VAL A 186 -7.54 -1.44 -11.05
N ILE A 187 -6.85 -0.60 -11.79
CA ILE A 187 -5.78 0.25 -11.28
C ILE A 187 -6.37 1.64 -11.00
N PHE A 188 -6.46 2.01 -9.73
CA PHE A 188 -6.90 3.35 -9.35
C PHE A 188 -5.89 4.40 -9.80
N THR A 189 -6.39 5.49 -10.37
CA THR A 189 -5.57 6.59 -10.90
C THR A 189 -5.80 7.90 -10.18
N GLN A 190 -6.99 8.08 -9.55
CA GLN A 190 -7.35 9.32 -8.87
C GLN A 190 -8.46 9.08 -7.83
N ALA A 191 -8.54 9.94 -6.82
CA ALA A 191 -9.66 10.06 -5.89
C ALA A 191 -10.14 11.50 -5.79
N LEU A 192 -11.43 11.70 -5.56
CA LEU A 192 -12.04 12.94 -5.10
C LEU A 192 -12.50 12.75 -3.65
N LEU A 193 -11.95 13.54 -2.75
CA LEU A 193 -12.19 13.45 -1.31
C LEU A 193 -12.96 14.70 -0.83
N ALA A 194 -13.92 14.51 0.05
CA ALA A 194 -14.68 15.57 0.69
C ALA A 194 -14.09 15.91 2.05
N GLY A 195 -14.07 17.22 2.36
CA GLY A 195 -13.84 17.74 3.70
C GLY A 195 -14.89 18.80 4.05
N ALA A 196 -14.67 19.51 5.13
CA ALA A 196 -15.49 20.64 5.56
C ALA A 196 -14.59 21.85 5.85
N PRO A 197 -15.07 23.08 5.68
CA PRO A 197 -14.32 24.26 6.08
C PRO A 197 -13.87 24.17 7.55
N ALA A 198 -12.61 24.44 7.82
CA ALA A 198 -12.04 24.45 9.16
C ALA A 198 -10.82 25.38 9.21
N GLU A 199 -10.51 25.88 10.42
CA GLU A 199 -9.34 26.71 10.62
C GLU A 199 -8.04 25.93 10.40
N PRO A 200 -7.11 26.41 9.55
CA PRO A 200 -5.88 25.72 9.22
C PRO A 200 -5.03 25.33 10.44
N ASP A 201 -5.01 26.16 11.48
CA ASP A 201 -4.25 25.88 12.71
C ASP A 201 -4.89 24.74 13.52
N THR A 202 -6.21 24.61 13.51
CA THR A 202 -6.90 23.46 14.12
C THR A 202 -6.51 22.16 13.42
N ILE A 203 -6.55 22.14 12.08
CA ILE A 203 -6.15 20.97 11.28
C ILE A 203 -4.68 20.62 11.52
N LYS A 204 -3.81 21.63 11.60
CA LYS A 204 -2.39 21.47 11.88
C LYS A 204 -2.15 20.84 13.27
N ALA A 205 -2.93 21.28 14.27
CA ALA A 205 -2.86 20.68 15.60
C ALA A 205 -3.28 19.21 15.62
N GLU A 206 -4.36 18.83 14.91
CA GLU A 206 -4.78 17.45 14.72
C GLU A 206 -3.67 16.60 14.06
N MET A 207 -3.09 17.10 12.96
CA MET A 207 -2.00 16.40 12.26
C MET A 207 -0.77 16.22 13.14
N ARG A 208 -0.46 17.21 13.99
CA ARG A 208 0.64 17.14 14.95
C ARG A 208 0.37 16.06 16.01
N ALA A 209 -0.81 16.04 16.61
CA ALA A 209 -1.20 15.03 17.58
C ALA A 209 -1.10 13.60 17.01
N ILE A 210 -1.54 13.39 15.75
CA ILE A 210 -1.39 12.13 15.03
C ILE A 210 0.08 11.74 14.88
N THR A 211 0.94 12.70 14.53
CA THR A 211 2.38 12.45 14.37
C THR A 211 3.02 12.01 15.69
N GLU A 212 2.77 12.77 16.76
CA GLU A 212 3.29 12.51 18.10
C GLU A 212 2.82 11.14 18.63
N ALA A 213 1.54 10.82 18.45
CA ALA A 213 0.98 9.52 18.83
C ALA A 213 1.63 8.35 18.07
N ARG A 214 1.93 8.53 16.77
CA ARG A 214 2.63 7.49 15.99
C ARG A 214 4.08 7.32 16.42
N GLU A 215 4.81 8.41 16.60
CA GLU A 215 6.21 8.37 16.98
C GLU A 215 6.42 7.78 18.37
N SER A 216 5.46 7.99 19.30
CA SER A 216 5.53 7.44 20.66
C SER A 216 5.12 5.97 20.74
N THR A 217 4.35 5.44 19.77
CA THR A 217 3.78 4.08 19.87
C THR A 217 4.23 3.12 18.78
N GLN A 218 4.79 3.60 17.67
CA GLN A 218 5.12 2.79 16.49
C GLN A 218 6.58 2.95 16.07
N PRO A 219 7.23 1.91 15.53
CA PRO A 219 8.62 1.96 15.10
C PRO A 219 8.76 2.65 13.72
N VAL A 220 8.29 3.91 13.61
CA VAL A 220 8.18 4.66 12.34
C VAL A 220 9.52 4.91 11.63
N LYS A 221 10.63 4.80 12.35
CA LYS A 221 11.99 4.96 11.80
C LYS A 221 12.62 3.64 11.34
N SER A 222 11.92 2.52 11.58
CA SER A 222 12.43 1.19 11.24
C SER A 222 11.97 0.75 9.84
N ARG A 223 12.66 -0.25 9.28
CA ARG A 223 12.25 -0.91 8.02
C ARG A 223 11.09 -1.85 8.34
N THR A 224 9.85 -1.39 8.17
CA THR A 224 8.64 -2.13 8.53
C THR A 224 7.51 -1.85 7.54
N GLY A 225 6.53 -2.75 7.46
CA GLY A 225 5.34 -2.62 6.60
C GLY A 225 4.08 -2.16 7.35
N GLY A 226 4.23 -1.53 8.53
CA GLY A 226 3.06 -1.17 9.35
C GLY A 226 2.53 -2.35 10.18
N SER A 227 1.25 -2.31 10.51
CA SER A 227 0.57 -3.39 11.25
C SER A 227 0.60 -4.69 10.45
N THR A 228 1.18 -5.74 11.03
CA THR A 228 1.33 -7.03 10.35
C THR A 228 0.01 -7.76 10.22
N PHE A 229 -0.82 -7.71 11.26
CA PHE A 229 -2.09 -8.42 11.33
C PHE A 229 -3.25 -7.46 11.57
N LYS A 230 -4.42 -7.80 11.03
CA LYS A 230 -5.68 -7.14 11.34
C LYS A 230 -6.01 -7.29 12.82
N ASN A 231 -6.74 -6.32 13.38
CA ASN A 231 -7.26 -6.49 14.73
C ASN A 231 -8.40 -7.52 14.74
N PRO A 232 -8.31 -8.60 15.52
CA PRO A 232 -9.42 -9.56 15.71
C PRO A 232 -10.44 -8.95 16.67
N LEU A 233 -11.38 -8.19 16.13
CA LEU A 233 -12.37 -7.44 16.92
C LEU A 233 -13.11 -8.31 17.94
N PRO A 234 -13.37 -7.81 19.16
CA PRO A 234 -13.08 -6.44 19.65
C PRO A 234 -11.64 -6.22 20.15
N ALA A 235 -10.81 -7.27 20.15
CA ALA A 235 -9.43 -7.21 20.68
C ALA A 235 -8.46 -6.50 19.75
N LYS A 236 -7.31 -6.09 20.30
CA LYS A 236 -6.20 -5.51 19.56
C LYS A 236 -5.12 -6.57 19.32
N ALA A 237 -4.70 -6.76 18.07
CA ALA A 237 -3.71 -7.76 17.70
C ALA A 237 -2.42 -7.63 18.53
N TRP A 238 -1.90 -6.41 18.72
CA TRP A 238 -0.66 -6.20 19.47
C TRP A 238 -0.71 -6.71 20.92
N GLN A 239 -1.90 -6.62 21.58
CA GLN A 239 -2.06 -7.09 22.97
C GLN A 239 -2.02 -8.62 23.07
N ILE A 240 -2.63 -9.28 22.07
CA ILE A 240 -2.65 -10.76 22.02
C ILE A 240 -1.26 -11.27 21.70
N ILE A 241 -0.57 -10.66 20.74
CA ILE A 241 0.80 -10.99 20.34
C ILE A 241 1.77 -10.80 21.51
N ASP A 242 1.61 -9.73 22.27
CA ASP A 242 2.42 -9.46 23.46
C ASP A 242 2.23 -10.53 24.55
N ARG A 243 0.96 -10.86 24.85
CA ARG A 243 0.63 -11.92 25.82
C ARG A 243 1.12 -13.31 25.40
N ALA A 244 1.21 -13.55 24.07
CA ALA A 244 1.79 -14.78 23.54
C ALA A 244 3.33 -14.83 23.61
N GLY A 245 3.98 -13.85 24.29
CA GLY A 245 5.43 -13.80 24.47
C GLY A 245 6.21 -13.55 23.19
N CYS A 246 5.62 -12.84 22.24
CA CYS A 246 6.26 -12.61 20.92
C CYS A 246 7.06 -11.29 20.86
N ARG A 247 7.01 -10.43 21.88
CA ARG A 247 7.76 -9.16 21.91
C ARG A 247 9.25 -9.41 21.74
N GLY A 248 9.90 -8.74 20.80
CA GLY A 248 11.33 -8.89 20.53
C GLY A 248 11.75 -10.22 19.91
N LEU A 249 10.81 -11.14 19.61
CA LEU A 249 11.10 -12.42 18.99
C LEU A 249 11.83 -12.22 17.65
N LYS A 250 12.90 -12.99 17.42
CA LYS A 250 13.72 -12.92 16.22
C LYS A 250 13.67 -14.22 15.42
N LEU A 251 13.74 -14.08 14.09
CA LEU A 251 13.95 -15.19 13.16
C LEU A 251 14.77 -14.69 11.97
N GLY A 252 15.95 -15.26 11.74
CA GLY A 252 16.88 -14.76 10.74
C GLY A 252 17.20 -13.28 10.97
N GLY A 253 17.03 -12.44 9.95
CA GLY A 253 17.21 -11.00 10.02
C GLY A 253 15.97 -10.21 10.43
N ALA A 254 14.86 -10.87 10.78
CA ALA A 254 13.59 -10.23 11.16
C ALA A 254 13.37 -10.24 12.67
N GLN A 255 12.64 -9.24 13.18
CA GLN A 255 12.29 -9.10 14.61
C GLN A 255 10.86 -8.59 14.77
N VAL A 256 10.13 -9.12 15.76
CA VAL A 256 8.91 -8.47 16.28
C VAL A 256 9.33 -7.23 17.07
N SER A 257 8.75 -6.08 16.75
CA SER A 257 9.11 -4.80 17.39
C SER A 257 8.92 -4.86 18.92
N GLU A 258 9.91 -4.36 19.63
CA GLU A 258 9.82 -4.20 21.08
C GLU A 258 8.90 -3.05 21.48
N MET A 259 8.74 -2.04 20.60
CA MET A 259 7.86 -0.90 20.82
C MET A 259 6.38 -1.26 20.60
N HIS A 260 6.06 -2.02 19.52
CA HIS A 260 4.71 -2.38 19.15
C HIS A 260 4.66 -3.78 18.52
N CYS A 261 4.14 -4.76 19.25
CA CYS A 261 4.23 -6.18 18.88
C CYS A 261 3.53 -6.57 17.57
N ASN A 262 2.61 -5.74 17.04
CA ASN A 262 2.01 -5.99 15.72
C ASN A 262 2.84 -5.41 14.56
N PHE A 263 4.12 -5.11 14.78
CA PHE A 263 5.05 -4.65 13.74
C PHE A 263 6.24 -5.60 13.63
N LEU A 264 6.49 -6.09 12.41
CA LEU A 264 7.73 -6.79 12.10
C LEU A 264 8.75 -5.79 11.56
N ILE A 265 10.01 -6.02 11.87
CA ILE A 265 11.14 -5.14 11.51
C ILE A 265 12.19 -5.95 10.78
N ASN A 266 12.71 -5.43 9.69
CA ASN A 266 13.95 -5.89 9.07
C ASN A 266 15.13 -5.21 9.78
N LEU A 267 15.97 -5.99 10.44
CA LEU A 267 17.17 -5.53 11.16
C LEU A 267 18.32 -5.07 10.23
N GLY A 268 18.12 -5.20 8.90
CA GLY A 268 19.07 -4.75 7.87
C GLY A 268 19.50 -5.85 6.90
N ASN A 269 19.34 -7.10 7.29
CA ASN A 269 19.75 -8.28 6.53
C ASN A 269 18.66 -9.37 6.39
N ALA A 270 17.39 -9.04 6.71
CA ALA A 270 16.29 -9.97 6.54
C ALA A 270 16.01 -10.26 5.07
N SER A 271 15.70 -11.51 4.77
CA SER A 271 14.99 -11.91 3.55
C SER A 271 13.48 -11.69 3.70
N ALA A 272 12.72 -11.73 2.61
CA ALA A 272 11.26 -11.75 2.69
C ALA A 272 10.76 -13.02 3.42
N ALA A 273 11.43 -14.15 3.20
CA ALA A 273 11.15 -15.39 3.88
C ALA A 273 11.33 -15.28 5.41
N ASP A 274 12.36 -14.58 5.91
CA ASP A 274 12.53 -14.36 7.34
C ASP A 274 11.32 -13.62 7.94
N ILE A 275 10.84 -12.57 7.25
CA ILE A 275 9.70 -11.76 7.71
C ILE A 275 8.41 -12.58 7.68
N GLU A 276 8.14 -13.33 6.59
CA GLU A 276 6.95 -14.19 6.48
C GLU A 276 6.98 -15.29 7.55
N ASN A 277 8.09 -15.99 7.68
CA ASN A 277 8.23 -17.09 8.65
C ASN A 277 8.11 -16.60 10.09
N LEU A 278 8.66 -15.41 10.41
CA LEU A 278 8.46 -14.79 11.71
C LEU A 278 6.98 -14.47 11.97
N GLY A 279 6.28 -13.95 10.95
CA GLY A 279 4.84 -13.71 11.04
C GLY A 279 4.04 -14.98 11.26
N GLU A 280 4.34 -16.07 10.55
CA GLU A 280 3.68 -17.36 10.75
C GLU A 280 4.02 -17.96 12.14
N LEU A 281 5.22 -17.78 12.64
CA LEU A 281 5.60 -18.18 14.01
C LEU A 281 4.78 -17.42 15.05
N VAL A 282 4.57 -16.10 14.86
CA VAL A 282 3.69 -15.29 15.72
C VAL A 282 2.25 -15.79 15.67
N ARG A 283 1.71 -16.09 14.47
CA ARG A 283 0.35 -16.64 14.31
C ARG A 283 0.18 -17.95 15.06
N ASN A 284 1.12 -18.87 14.93
CA ASN A 284 1.08 -20.15 15.61
C ASN A 284 1.09 -19.99 17.13
N ARG A 285 1.99 -19.16 17.69
CA ARG A 285 2.03 -18.90 19.13
C ARG A 285 0.75 -18.27 19.66
N VAL A 286 0.15 -17.34 18.92
CA VAL A 286 -1.11 -16.70 19.28
C VAL A 286 -2.26 -17.72 19.26
N ARG A 287 -2.31 -18.57 18.24
CA ARG A 287 -3.31 -19.64 18.15
C ARG A 287 -3.18 -20.62 19.31
N GLU A 288 -1.97 -21.04 19.66
CA GLU A 288 -1.71 -21.98 20.77
C GLU A 288 -2.04 -21.38 22.14
N SER A 289 -1.72 -20.09 22.35
CA SER A 289 -1.88 -19.45 23.67
C SER A 289 -3.26 -18.84 23.91
N ALA A 290 -3.95 -18.39 22.85
CA ALA A 290 -5.19 -17.62 22.96
C ALA A 290 -6.35 -18.17 22.11
N GLY A 291 -6.14 -19.21 21.30
CA GLY A 291 -7.15 -19.75 20.39
C GLY A 291 -7.57 -18.79 19.26
N VAL A 292 -6.82 -17.72 19.03
CA VAL A 292 -7.15 -16.67 18.05
C VAL A 292 -6.35 -16.89 16.77
N GLU A 293 -7.05 -16.94 15.63
CA GLU A 293 -6.43 -16.99 14.31
C GLU A 293 -6.20 -15.56 13.80
N LEU A 294 -4.93 -15.11 13.75
CA LEU A 294 -4.59 -13.80 13.22
C LEU A 294 -4.64 -13.79 11.69
N GLU A 295 -5.24 -12.74 11.13
CA GLU A 295 -5.25 -12.49 9.69
C GLU A 295 -4.17 -11.48 9.30
N TRP A 296 -3.41 -11.77 8.25
CA TRP A 296 -2.45 -10.82 7.71
C TRP A 296 -3.14 -9.55 7.19
N GLU A 297 -2.63 -8.39 7.60
CA GLU A 297 -2.97 -7.09 7.00
C GLU A 297 -1.97 -6.73 5.90
N ILE A 298 -0.69 -7.06 6.09
CA ILE A 298 0.35 -6.85 5.07
C ILE A 298 0.10 -7.78 3.89
N ARG A 299 0.08 -7.22 2.69
CA ARG A 299 -0.05 -7.99 1.44
C ARG A 299 1.27 -8.68 1.12
N ARG A 300 1.19 -9.92 0.67
CA ARG A 300 2.32 -10.75 0.27
C ARG A 300 2.18 -11.09 -1.19
N ILE A 301 3.15 -10.70 -2.01
CA ILE A 301 3.12 -10.92 -3.45
C ILE A 301 4.39 -11.61 -3.94
N GLY A 302 4.29 -12.21 -5.12
CA GLY A 302 5.42 -12.84 -5.79
C GLY A 302 5.65 -14.30 -5.36
N LEU A 303 6.72 -14.85 -5.91
CA LEU A 303 7.11 -16.25 -5.75
C LEU A 303 8.08 -16.40 -4.59
N ALA A 304 7.97 -17.48 -3.84
CA ALA A 304 9.04 -17.89 -2.94
C ALA A 304 10.32 -18.15 -3.75
N LYS A 305 11.48 -17.92 -3.13
CA LYS A 305 12.74 -18.36 -3.74
C LYS A 305 12.79 -19.88 -3.68
N SER A 306 13.02 -20.51 -4.82
CA SER A 306 13.31 -21.96 -4.83
C SER A 306 14.54 -22.23 -3.97
N PRO A 307 14.55 -23.36 -3.23
CA PRO A 307 15.67 -23.76 -2.41
C PRO A 307 16.97 -23.89 -3.20
#